data_4a3bdd9348039f8a91b45bb2d617a184
#
_entry.id   4a3bdd9348039f8a91b45bb2d617a184
#
_cell.length_a   1.000
_cell.length_b   1.000
_cell.length_c   1.000
_cell.angle_alpha   90.00
_cell.angle_beta   90.00
_cell.angle_gamma   90.00
#
_symmetry.space_group_name_H-M   'P 1'
#
loop_
_entity.id
_entity.type
_entity.pdbx_description
1 polymer ?
#
loop_
_entity_poly.entity_id
_entity_poly.type
_entity_poly.pdbx_seq_one_letter_code
_entity_poly.pdbx_strand_id
1 'polypeptide(L)'
;METLDTFENPAPVLTTVSENETFKSLPHNIEAEQGLLGALLINNDSLDQVANFLKPDYFFDPVHQRIYEAISKLIGNGNLASPVTLKTYLEMDDGLIALGGVGYLARLASNATTIANAKQYGQTIYDLAIRRQLILVGQEMVADAYDGDIDQNPNMQIDKAEQSLYSIAEKGTHNAGFMNFDHSLTGAIEMAEKAYKREGNLSGVSTGFTGLDDMLGGLQDSDLLILAGRPAMGKTALATNIAFTIAHNYMKAKQSGNVETQSDGSIKVNDGGVVGFFS
;
A
#
# COMPACT_ATOMS: atom_id res chain seq x y z
N MET A 1 42.46 27.38 -37.73
CA MET A 1 41.17 27.98 -38.15
C MET A 1 40.16 26.86 -38.01
N GLU A 2 39.79 26.63 -36.75
CA GLU A 2 38.85 25.59 -36.33
C GLU A 2 37.45 26.13 -36.29
N THR A 3 36.56 25.47 -37.00
CA THR A 3 35.15 25.80 -37.09
C THR A 3 34.46 25.26 -35.84
N LEU A 4 33.91 26.18 -35.04
CA LEU A 4 33.00 25.90 -33.91
C LEU A 4 31.68 25.37 -34.46
N ASP A 5 31.40 24.07 -34.19
CA ASP A 5 30.10 23.47 -34.38
C ASP A 5 29.11 24.05 -33.34
N THR A 6 28.18 24.85 -33.82
CA THR A 6 27.04 25.34 -33.04
C THR A 6 26.04 24.21 -32.89
N PHE A 7 25.92 23.66 -31.66
CA PHE A 7 24.81 22.80 -31.30
C PHE A 7 23.51 23.61 -31.35
N GLU A 8 22.74 23.45 -32.42
CA GLU A 8 21.34 23.91 -32.46
C GLU A 8 20.51 23.03 -31.52
N ASN A 9 20.06 23.66 -30.43
CA ASN A 9 19.10 23.08 -29.51
C ASN A 9 17.73 23.07 -30.22
N PRO A 10 17.10 21.92 -30.52
CA PRO A 10 15.80 21.91 -31.17
C PRO A 10 14.77 22.54 -30.22
N ALA A 11 14.09 23.57 -30.72
CA ALA A 11 13.00 24.21 -30.00
C ALA A 11 11.95 23.19 -29.55
N PRO A 12 11.40 23.30 -28.34
CA PRO A 12 10.36 22.38 -27.88
C PRO A 12 9.17 22.45 -28.83
N VAL A 13 8.84 21.34 -29.46
CA VAL A 13 7.61 21.19 -30.25
C VAL A 13 6.46 21.29 -29.26
N LEU A 14 5.81 22.44 -29.20
CA LEU A 14 4.52 22.60 -28.53
C LEU A 14 3.51 21.74 -29.30
N THR A 15 3.35 20.49 -28.88
CA THR A 15 2.25 19.66 -29.31
C THR A 15 0.99 20.31 -28.77
N THR A 16 0.21 20.96 -29.64
CA THR A 16 -1.14 21.42 -29.32
C THR A 16 -1.90 20.20 -28.81
N VAL A 17 -2.24 20.19 -27.54
CA VAL A 17 -3.13 19.22 -26.93
C VAL A 17 -4.45 19.34 -27.70
N SER A 18 -4.82 18.31 -28.44
CA SER A 18 -6.05 18.29 -29.23
C SER A 18 -7.23 18.45 -28.29
N GLU A 19 -8.14 19.37 -28.59
CA GLU A 19 -9.39 19.70 -27.88
C GLU A 19 -10.44 18.56 -27.87
N ASN A 20 -10.03 17.31 -27.83
CA ASN A 20 -10.89 16.17 -27.61
C ASN A 20 -10.67 15.56 -26.23
N GLU A 21 -10.68 16.38 -25.18
CA GLU A 21 -10.94 15.87 -23.84
C GLU A 21 -12.43 15.51 -23.74
N THR A 22 -12.78 14.32 -24.23
CA THR A 22 -13.94 13.60 -23.72
C THR A 22 -13.76 13.55 -22.21
N PHE A 23 -14.64 14.23 -21.44
CA PHE A 23 -14.69 14.17 -19.99
C PHE A 23 -14.77 12.71 -19.57
N LYS A 24 -13.61 12.11 -19.31
CA LYS A 24 -13.55 10.74 -18.80
C LYS A 24 -14.13 10.78 -17.38
N SER A 25 -15.30 10.17 -17.19
CA SER A 25 -15.81 9.98 -15.83
C SER A 25 -14.78 9.25 -14.99
N LEU A 26 -14.68 9.63 -13.71
CA LEU A 26 -13.78 8.94 -12.77
C LEU A 26 -14.12 7.43 -12.74
N PRO A 27 -13.12 6.56 -12.65
CA PRO A 27 -13.33 5.12 -12.67
C PRO A 27 -14.19 4.68 -11.48
N HIS A 28 -15.29 3.98 -11.76
CA HIS A 28 -16.25 3.48 -10.79
C HIS A 28 -16.94 2.21 -11.31
N ASN A 29 -17.54 1.46 -10.40
CA ASN A 29 -18.38 0.31 -10.71
C ASN A 29 -19.53 0.24 -9.70
N ILE A 30 -20.66 0.83 -10.08
CA ILE A 30 -21.87 0.88 -9.24
C ILE A 30 -22.44 -0.51 -8.97
N GLU A 31 -22.33 -1.44 -9.92
CA GLU A 31 -22.82 -2.81 -9.75
C GLU A 31 -22.03 -3.55 -8.67
N ALA A 32 -20.70 -3.36 -8.64
CA ALA A 32 -19.85 -3.93 -7.57
C ALA A 32 -20.18 -3.34 -6.19
N GLU A 33 -20.46 -2.03 -6.11
CA GLU A 33 -20.88 -1.37 -4.88
C GLU A 33 -22.22 -1.91 -4.38
N GLN A 34 -23.22 -1.99 -5.27
CA GLN A 34 -24.53 -2.56 -4.96
C GLN A 34 -24.42 -4.04 -4.56
N GLY A 35 -23.61 -4.81 -5.27
CA GLY A 35 -23.37 -6.22 -4.98
C GLY A 35 -22.75 -6.44 -3.60
N LEU A 36 -21.76 -5.62 -3.24
CA LEU A 36 -21.15 -5.69 -1.91
C LEU A 36 -22.16 -5.31 -0.81
N LEU A 37 -22.82 -4.16 -0.94
CA LEU A 37 -23.80 -3.71 0.05
C LEU A 37 -24.92 -4.72 0.23
N GLY A 38 -25.41 -5.30 -0.86
CA GLY A 38 -26.42 -6.36 -0.82
C GLY A 38 -25.93 -7.61 -0.09
N ALA A 39 -24.67 -8.04 -0.36
CA ALA A 39 -24.07 -9.19 0.33
C ALA A 39 -23.94 -8.95 1.85
N LEU A 40 -23.52 -7.74 2.26
CA LEU A 40 -23.42 -7.34 3.67
C LEU A 40 -24.78 -7.32 4.38
N LEU A 41 -25.86 -6.91 3.69
CA LEU A 41 -27.20 -6.88 4.24
C LEU A 41 -27.82 -8.27 4.41
N ILE A 42 -27.38 -9.26 3.65
CA ILE A 42 -27.81 -10.67 3.76
C ILE A 42 -26.97 -11.40 4.81
N ASN A 43 -25.66 -11.22 4.76
CA ASN A 43 -24.73 -11.85 5.69
C ASN A 43 -23.74 -10.82 6.24
N ASN A 44 -23.94 -10.44 7.49
CA ASN A 44 -23.11 -9.44 8.14
C ASN A 44 -21.67 -9.91 8.39
N ASP A 45 -21.42 -11.22 8.52
CA ASP A 45 -20.06 -11.78 8.68
C ASP A 45 -19.17 -11.51 7.46
N SER A 46 -19.78 -11.20 6.31
CA SER A 46 -19.03 -10.80 5.11
C SER A 46 -18.29 -9.47 5.29
N LEU A 47 -18.64 -8.67 6.29
CA LEU A 47 -17.92 -7.44 6.60
C LEU A 47 -16.47 -7.72 7.00
N ASP A 48 -16.21 -8.78 7.75
CA ASP A 48 -14.87 -9.16 8.21
C ASP A 48 -13.89 -9.41 7.05
N GLN A 49 -14.44 -9.78 5.88
CA GLN A 49 -13.62 -10.04 4.69
C GLN A 49 -13.12 -8.75 4.02
N VAL A 50 -13.77 -7.61 4.27
CA VAL A 50 -13.49 -6.35 3.59
C VAL A 50 -13.14 -5.20 4.53
N ALA A 51 -13.52 -5.26 5.81
CA ALA A 51 -13.35 -4.19 6.77
C ALA A 51 -11.89 -3.78 7.01
N ASN A 52 -10.93 -4.69 6.78
CA ASN A 52 -9.51 -4.43 6.97
C ASN A 52 -8.91 -3.51 5.90
N PHE A 53 -9.48 -3.43 4.71
CA PHE A 53 -8.94 -2.63 3.61
C PHE A 53 -9.94 -1.64 3.00
N LEU A 54 -11.26 -1.87 3.14
CA LEU A 54 -12.29 -1.05 2.53
C LEU A 54 -12.82 0.00 3.52
N LYS A 55 -12.86 1.26 3.09
CA LYS A 55 -13.37 2.40 3.86
C LYS A 55 -14.60 2.99 3.15
N PRO A 56 -15.51 3.70 3.88
CA PRO A 56 -16.65 4.37 3.27
C PRO A 56 -16.26 5.29 2.12
N ASP A 57 -15.19 6.07 2.26
CA ASP A 57 -14.71 7.03 1.26
C ASP A 57 -14.25 6.38 -0.06
N TYR A 58 -14.13 5.05 -0.10
CA TYR A 58 -13.74 4.33 -1.31
C TYR A 58 -14.92 4.03 -2.26
N PHE A 59 -16.13 4.20 -1.80
CA PHE A 59 -17.30 4.13 -2.69
C PHE A 59 -17.40 5.38 -3.56
N PHE A 60 -17.86 5.22 -4.77
CA PHE A 60 -18.06 6.33 -5.69
C PHE A 60 -19.39 7.05 -5.44
N ASP A 61 -20.47 6.28 -5.19
CA ASP A 61 -21.77 6.84 -4.88
C ASP A 61 -21.83 7.30 -3.42
N PRO A 62 -22.14 8.59 -3.15
CA PRO A 62 -22.23 9.12 -1.78
C PRO A 62 -23.30 8.42 -0.92
N VAL A 63 -24.36 7.88 -1.54
CA VAL A 63 -25.37 7.11 -0.80
C VAL A 63 -24.82 5.77 -0.37
N HIS A 64 -24.06 5.11 -1.23
CA HIS A 64 -23.39 3.85 -0.91
C HIS A 64 -22.34 4.03 0.21
N GLN A 65 -21.59 5.15 0.21
CA GLN A 65 -20.68 5.50 1.30
C GLN A 65 -21.39 5.50 2.65
N ARG A 66 -22.53 6.21 2.74
CA ARG A 66 -23.30 6.32 3.98
C ARG A 66 -23.96 5.01 4.40
N ILE A 67 -24.45 4.22 3.42
CA ILE A 67 -24.99 2.89 3.69
C ILE A 67 -23.89 1.98 4.27
N TYR A 68 -22.69 1.96 3.68
CA TYR A 68 -21.59 1.16 4.17
C TYR A 68 -21.13 1.61 5.58
N GLU A 69 -21.07 2.92 5.82
CA GLU A 69 -20.74 3.47 7.14
C GLU A 69 -21.77 3.04 8.20
N ALA A 70 -23.06 3.12 7.88
CA ALA A 70 -24.14 2.71 8.78
C ALA A 70 -24.11 1.20 9.05
N ILE A 71 -23.84 0.37 8.04
CA ILE A 71 -23.65 -1.08 8.20
C ILE A 71 -22.48 -1.35 9.13
N SER A 72 -21.32 -0.72 8.88
CA SER A 72 -20.10 -0.93 9.67
C SER A 72 -20.30 -0.51 11.13
N LYS A 73 -20.99 0.61 11.40
CA LYS A 73 -21.34 1.06 12.75
C LYS A 73 -22.28 0.10 13.48
N LEU A 74 -23.31 -0.40 12.80
CA LEU A 74 -24.26 -1.34 13.39
C LEU A 74 -23.57 -2.64 13.81
N ILE A 75 -22.81 -3.24 12.90
CA ILE A 75 -22.09 -4.48 13.14
C ILE A 75 -21.01 -4.28 14.20
N GLY A 76 -20.24 -3.18 14.15
CA GLY A 76 -19.25 -2.83 15.17
C GLY A 76 -19.82 -2.68 16.58
N ASN A 77 -21.10 -2.32 16.71
CA ASN A 77 -21.83 -2.25 17.97
C ASN A 77 -22.52 -3.59 18.36
N GLY A 78 -22.26 -4.66 17.61
CA GLY A 78 -22.88 -5.97 17.86
C GLY A 78 -24.35 -6.08 17.41
N ASN A 79 -24.84 -5.14 16.61
CA ASN A 79 -26.20 -5.13 16.10
C ASN A 79 -26.28 -5.69 14.68
N LEU A 80 -27.42 -6.29 14.34
CA LEU A 80 -27.66 -6.80 13.00
C LEU A 80 -27.91 -5.65 12.02
N ALA A 81 -27.11 -5.57 10.95
CA ALA A 81 -27.35 -4.68 9.84
C ALA A 81 -28.30 -5.33 8.82
N SER A 82 -29.50 -4.80 8.71
CA SER A 82 -30.55 -5.25 7.78
C SER A 82 -31.26 -4.03 7.17
N PRO A 83 -32.01 -4.19 6.07
CA PRO A 83 -32.78 -3.08 5.51
C PRO A 83 -33.71 -2.40 6.52
N VAL A 84 -34.21 -3.16 7.52
CA VAL A 84 -35.13 -2.65 8.54
C VAL A 84 -34.38 -1.84 9.59
N THR A 85 -33.23 -2.35 10.08
CA THR A 85 -32.43 -1.65 11.11
C THR A 85 -31.76 -0.39 10.53
N LEU A 86 -31.30 -0.44 9.28
CA LEU A 86 -30.72 0.71 8.59
C LEU A 86 -31.73 1.84 8.33
N LYS A 87 -33.03 1.52 8.22
CA LYS A 87 -34.06 2.54 8.06
C LYS A 87 -33.94 3.64 9.11
N THR A 88 -33.81 3.28 10.38
CA THR A 88 -33.74 4.24 11.49
C THR A 88 -32.51 5.15 11.41
N TYR A 89 -31.40 4.66 10.86
CA TYR A 89 -30.16 5.42 10.72
C TYR A 89 -30.16 6.36 9.52
N LEU A 90 -30.91 6.01 8.46
CA LEU A 90 -30.88 6.69 7.18
C LEU A 90 -32.24 7.31 6.81
N GLU A 91 -33.16 7.40 7.75
CA GLU A 91 -34.53 7.86 7.50
C GLU A 91 -34.61 9.31 6.98
N MET A 92 -33.66 10.16 7.37
CA MET A 92 -33.55 11.56 6.94
C MET A 92 -32.48 11.79 5.87
N ASP A 93 -31.99 10.74 5.22
CA ASP A 93 -31.00 10.87 4.16
C ASP A 93 -31.67 11.20 2.82
N ASP A 94 -31.55 12.44 2.36
CA ASP A 94 -32.17 12.93 1.13
C ASP A 94 -31.73 12.11 -0.10
N GLY A 95 -30.47 11.67 -0.14
CA GLY A 95 -29.94 10.84 -1.25
C GLY A 95 -30.59 9.46 -1.27
N LEU A 96 -30.75 8.82 -0.12
CA LEU A 96 -31.44 7.54 -0.02
C LEU A 96 -32.94 7.67 -0.36
N ILE A 97 -33.58 8.75 0.11
CA ILE A 97 -34.98 9.05 -0.20
C ILE A 97 -35.18 9.18 -1.71
N ALA A 98 -34.28 9.89 -2.41
CA ALA A 98 -34.33 10.06 -3.86
C ALA A 98 -34.18 8.73 -4.63
N LEU A 99 -33.45 7.74 -4.09
CA LEU A 99 -33.30 6.40 -4.66
C LEU A 99 -34.47 5.45 -4.34
N GLY A 100 -35.42 5.88 -3.53
CA GLY A 100 -36.59 5.08 -3.13
C GLY A 100 -36.57 4.59 -1.68
N GLY A 101 -35.72 5.20 -0.83
CA GLY A 101 -35.69 4.97 0.62
C GLY A 101 -35.39 3.51 0.99
N VAL A 102 -36.15 2.97 1.94
CA VAL A 102 -36.01 1.57 2.38
C VAL A 102 -36.23 0.56 1.28
N GLY A 103 -37.01 0.90 0.25
CA GLY A 103 -37.21 0.07 -0.93
C GLY A 103 -35.91 -0.15 -1.72
N TYR A 104 -35.00 0.83 -1.70
CA TYR A 104 -33.66 0.67 -2.28
C TYR A 104 -32.83 -0.34 -1.50
N LEU A 105 -32.79 -0.26 -0.17
CA LEU A 105 -32.07 -1.22 0.67
C LEU A 105 -32.60 -2.65 0.51
N ALA A 106 -33.92 -2.80 0.39
CA ALA A 106 -34.55 -4.10 0.14
C ALA A 106 -34.15 -4.66 -1.26
N ARG A 107 -34.07 -3.79 -2.29
CA ARG A 107 -33.57 -4.20 -3.62
C ARG A 107 -32.11 -4.61 -3.59
N LEU A 108 -31.24 -3.88 -2.86
CA LEU A 108 -29.84 -4.27 -2.71
C LEU A 108 -29.72 -5.67 -2.10
N ALA A 109 -30.48 -5.94 -1.03
CA ALA A 109 -30.51 -7.25 -0.40
C ALA A 109 -31.08 -8.34 -1.34
N SER A 110 -32.15 -8.05 -2.10
CA SER A 110 -32.77 -9.04 -2.99
C SER A 110 -31.93 -9.35 -4.24
N ASN A 111 -31.12 -8.39 -4.72
CA ASN A 111 -30.28 -8.54 -5.90
C ASN A 111 -28.92 -9.19 -5.60
N ALA A 112 -28.57 -9.37 -4.33
CA ALA A 112 -27.33 -10.05 -3.95
C ALA A 112 -27.42 -11.55 -4.24
N THR A 113 -27.05 -11.92 -5.45
CA THR A 113 -27.16 -13.30 -5.97
C THR A 113 -26.11 -14.24 -5.39
N THR A 114 -25.02 -13.73 -4.79
CA THR A 114 -23.96 -14.61 -4.28
C THR A 114 -23.18 -13.93 -3.17
N ILE A 115 -23.37 -14.40 -1.94
CA ILE A 115 -22.60 -14.00 -0.74
C ILE A 115 -21.09 -14.29 -0.90
N ALA A 116 -20.74 -15.26 -1.76
CA ALA A 116 -19.37 -15.74 -1.97
C ALA A 116 -18.41 -14.68 -2.56
N ASN A 117 -18.91 -13.58 -3.13
CA ASN A 117 -18.08 -12.63 -3.86
C ASN A 117 -17.83 -11.29 -3.13
N ALA A 118 -18.22 -11.16 -1.84
CA ALA A 118 -18.06 -9.92 -1.09
C ALA A 118 -16.62 -9.38 -1.12
N LYS A 119 -15.62 -10.26 -0.91
CA LYS A 119 -14.21 -9.92 -0.98
C LYS A 119 -13.80 -9.39 -2.36
N GLN A 120 -14.27 -10.02 -3.43
CA GLN A 120 -13.93 -9.61 -4.80
C GLN A 120 -14.57 -8.27 -5.17
N TYR A 121 -15.83 -8.03 -4.77
CA TYR A 121 -16.46 -6.72 -4.94
C TYR A 121 -15.73 -5.63 -4.15
N GLY A 122 -15.40 -5.91 -2.87
CA GLY A 122 -14.60 -5.01 -2.05
C GLY A 122 -13.27 -4.66 -2.69
N GLN A 123 -12.55 -5.64 -3.23
CA GLN A 123 -11.29 -5.42 -3.93
C GLN A 123 -11.46 -4.56 -5.17
N THR A 124 -12.51 -4.80 -5.98
CA THR A 124 -12.81 -3.98 -7.16
C THR A 124 -13.08 -2.52 -6.77
N ILE A 125 -13.87 -2.28 -5.72
CA ILE A 125 -14.17 -0.93 -5.22
C ILE A 125 -12.88 -0.24 -4.76
N TYR A 126 -12.05 -0.96 -4.00
CA TYR A 126 -10.76 -0.47 -3.52
C TYR A 126 -9.83 -0.08 -4.67
N ASP A 127 -9.63 -0.96 -5.66
CA ASP A 127 -8.75 -0.71 -6.81
C ASP A 127 -9.20 0.52 -7.61
N LEU A 128 -10.52 0.68 -7.79
CA LEU A 128 -11.09 1.85 -8.46
C LEU A 128 -10.94 3.12 -7.62
N ALA A 129 -11.05 3.03 -6.29
CA ALA A 129 -10.81 4.15 -5.40
C ALA A 129 -9.35 4.62 -5.46
N ILE A 130 -8.39 3.71 -5.43
CA ILE A 130 -6.96 4.04 -5.59
C ILE A 130 -6.70 4.71 -6.94
N ARG A 131 -7.29 4.21 -8.03
CA ARG A 131 -7.17 4.85 -9.34
C ARG A 131 -7.74 6.28 -9.35
N ARG A 132 -8.86 6.52 -8.68
CA ARG A 132 -9.42 7.89 -8.52
C ARG A 132 -8.46 8.80 -7.75
N GLN A 133 -7.88 8.30 -6.64
CA GLN A 133 -6.92 9.07 -5.87
C GLN A 133 -5.67 9.42 -6.70
N LEU A 134 -5.14 8.48 -7.49
CA LEU A 134 -4.03 8.74 -8.40
C LEU A 134 -4.37 9.80 -9.47
N ILE A 135 -5.58 9.75 -10.02
CA ILE A 135 -6.04 10.77 -10.99
C ILE A 135 -6.10 12.14 -10.32
N LEU A 136 -6.66 12.23 -9.11
CA LEU A 136 -6.77 13.51 -8.38
C LEU A 136 -5.39 14.10 -8.03
N VAL A 137 -4.46 13.26 -7.54
CA VAL A 137 -3.08 13.69 -7.28
C VAL A 137 -2.40 14.15 -8.57
N GLY A 138 -2.57 13.42 -9.68
CA GLY A 138 -2.03 13.82 -10.97
C GLY A 138 -2.59 15.17 -11.46
N GLN A 139 -3.89 15.40 -11.32
CA GLN A 139 -4.53 16.67 -11.66
C GLN A 139 -4.04 17.81 -10.77
N GLU A 140 -3.88 17.58 -9.46
CA GLU A 140 -3.34 18.56 -8.53
C GLU A 140 -1.89 18.92 -8.89
N MET A 141 -1.06 17.91 -9.19
CA MET A 141 0.33 18.14 -9.62
C MET A 141 0.40 19.00 -10.89
N VAL A 142 -0.48 18.73 -11.86
CA VAL A 142 -0.54 19.51 -13.10
C VAL A 142 -1.01 20.92 -12.83
N ALA A 143 -2.06 21.12 -12.02
CA ALA A 143 -2.56 22.43 -11.64
C ALA A 143 -1.50 23.24 -10.90
N ASP A 144 -0.88 22.64 -9.87
CA ASP A 144 0.19 23.31 -9.10
C ASP A 144 1.39 23.72 -9.99
N ALA A 145 1.68 22.94 -11.04
CA ALA A 145 2.76 23.27 -11.97
C ALA A 145 2.42 24.43 -12.91
N TYR A 146 1.14 24.60 -13.30
CA TYR A 146 0.68 25.71 -14.12
C TYR A 146 0.45 27.00 -13.32
N ASP A 147 -0.11 26.89 -12.12
CA ASP A 147 -0.48 28.01 -11.25
C ASP A 147 0.66 28.44 -10.30
N GLY A 148 1.85 27.83 -10.47
CA GLY A 148 3.00 28.02 -9.60
C GLY A 148 3.29 29.50 -9.36
N ASP A 149 3.03 29.97 -8.13
CA ASP A 149 3.41 31.31 -7.68
C ASP A 149 4.94 31.43 -7.82
N ILE A 150 5.39 32.60 -8.27
CA ILE A 150 6.83 32.88 -8.52
C ILE A 150 7.68 32.59 -7.27
N ASP A 151 7.05 32.61 -6.08
CA ASP A 151 7.67 32.32 -4.80
C ASP A 151 7.66 30.82 -4.40
N GLN A 152 6.96 29.94 -5.14
CA GLN A 152 6.95 28.50 -4.85
C GLN A 152 8.16 27.79 -5.50
N ASN A 153 9.06 27.31 -4.63
CA ASN A 153 10.20 26.52 -5.09
C ASN A 153 9.71 25.18 -5.71
N PRO A 154 10.11 24.82 -6.95
CA PRO A 154 9.76 23.57 -7.60
C PRO A 154 10.05 22.31 -6.74
N ASN A 155 11.08 22.35 -5.89
CA ASN A 155 11.39 21.25 -4.98
C ASN A 155 10.27 21.01 -3.97
N MET A 156 9.59 22.05 -3.49
CA MET A 156 8.45 21.89 -2.58
C MET A 156 7.26 21.21 -3.26
N GLN A 157 7.07 21.44 -4.58
CA GLN A 157 6.02 20.75 -5.34
C GLN A 157 6.35 19.26 -5.50
N ILE A 158 7.63 18.93 -5.70
CA ILE A 158 8.11 17.53 -5.75
C ILE A 158 7.87 16.85 -4.39
N ASP A 159 8.29 17.48 -3.29
CA ASP A 159 8.10 16.95 -1.94
C ASP A 159 6.62 16.70 -1.63
N LYS A 160 5.73 17.63 -2.00
CA LYS A 160 4.27 17.50 -1.85
C LYS A 160 3.73 16.31 -2.65
N ALA A 161 4.18 16.14 -3.88
CA ALA A 161 3.77 15.05 -4.75
C ALA A 161 4.24 13.70 -4.20
N GLU A 162 5.49 13.60 -3.75
CA GLU A 162 6.03 12.40 -3.10
C GLU A 162 5.24 12.04 -1.84
N GLN A 163 4.95 13.01 -0.98
CA GLN A 163 4.17 12.80 0.22
C GLN A 163 2.75 12.31 -0.09
N SER A 164 2.10 12.87 -1.12
CA SER A 164 0.77 12.48 -1.55
C SER A 164 0.75 11.05 -2.09
N LEU A 165 1.71 10.68 -2.95
CA LEU A 165 1.85 9.32 -3.48
C LEU A 165 2.21 8.32 -2.37
N TYR A 166 3.10 8.69 -1.45
CA TYR A 166 3.45 7.85 -0.30
C TYR A 166 2.22 7.57 0.59
N SER A 167 1.40 8.60 0.85
CA SER A 167 0.17 8.43 1.64
C SER A 167 -0.84 7.47 1.00
N ILE A 168 -0.91 7.43 -0.33
CA ILE A 168 -1.74 6.47 -1.06
C ILE A 168 -1.15 5.06 -0.94
N ALA A 169 0.16 4.92 -1.11
CA ALA A 169 0.86 3.64 -1.00
C ALA A 169 0.76 3.06 0.42
N GLU A 170 0.95 3.89 1.45
CA GLU A 170 0.83 3.48 2.85
C GLU A 170 -0.59 3.00 3.20
N LYS A 171 -1.61 3.72 2.72
CA LYS A 171 -3.01 3.29 2.87
C LYS A 171 -3.30 1.97 2.16
N GLY A 172 -2.57 1.67 1.08
CA GLY A 172 -2.67 0.45 0.30
C GLY A 172 -1.98 -0.76 0.94
N THR A 173 -0.92 -0.54 1.71
CA THR A 173 -0.15 -1.59 2.38
C THR A 173 -0.73 -2.04 3.72
N HIS A 174 -1.88 -1.51 4.14
CA HIS A 174 -2.61 -1.99 5.33
C HIS A 174 -3.14 -3.44 5.24
N ASN A 175 -2.61 -4.25 4.32
CA ASN A 175 -2.62 -5.71 4.44
C ASN A 175 -1.78 -6.23 5.64
N ALA A 176 -1.14 -5.32 6.40
CA ALA A 176 -0.52 -5.61 7.70
C ALA A 176 -1.53 -5.62 8.87
N GLY A 177 -2.85 -5.65 8.58
CA GLY A 177 -3.89 -6.00 9.53
C GLY A 177 -3.72 -7.45 9.98
N PHE A 178 -4.45 -7.87 11.00
CA PHE A 178 -4.44 -9.22 11.54
C PHE A 178 -4.34 -10.28 10.43
N MET A 179 -3.18 -10.94 10.35
CA MET A 179 -3.00 -12.11 9.47
C MET A 179 -3.78 -13.28 10.06
N ASN A 180 -4.46 -14.04 9.22
CA ASN A 180 -5.08 -15.28 9.63
C ASN A 180 -4.04 -16.17 10.33
N PHE A 181 -4.44 -16.77 11.45
CA PHE A 181 -3.57 -17.61 12.28
C PHE A 181 -2.87 -18.69 11.45
N ASP A 182 -3.55 -19.28 10.49
CA ASP A 182 -3.01 -20.29 9.57
C ASP A 182 -1.80 -19.78 8.77
N HIS A 183 -1.88 -18.55 8.25
CA HIS A 183 -0.76 -17.92 7.54
C HIS A 183 0.41 -17.61 8.49
N SER A 184 0.09 -17.09 9.68
CA SER A 184 1.12 -16.78 10.68
C SER A 184 1.80 -18.06 11.18
N LEU A 185 1.04 -19.13 11.38
CA LEU A 185 1.56 -20.42 11.80
C LEU A 185 2.44 -21.05 10.72
N THR A 186 1.99 -21.03 9.46
CA THR A 186 2.77 -21.54 8.32
C THR A 186 4.09 -20.77 8.18
N GLY A 187 4.05 -19.44 8.27
CA GLY A 187 5.25 -18.58 8.24
C GLY A 187 6.21 -18.89 9.40
N ALA A 188 5.69 -19.08 10.61
CA ALA A 188 6.50 -19.45 11.77
C ALA A 188 7.16 -20.84 11.61
N ILE A 189 6.44 -21.82 11.07
CA ILE A 189 6.96 -23.16 10.79
C ILE A 189 8.06 -23.08 9.71
N GLU A 190 7.86 -22.32 8.64
CA GLU A 190 8.86 -22.13 7.60
C GLU A 190 10.12 -21.44 8.13
N MET A 191 9.97 -20.43 8.99
CA MET A 191 11.11 -19.78 9.66
C MET A 191 11.87 -20.75 10.56
N ALA A 192 11.16 -21.57 11.34
CA ALA A 192 11.76 -22.58 12.20
C ALA A 192 12.48 -23.67 11.38
N GLU A 193 11.88 -24.11 10.26
CA GLU A 193 12.50 -25.10 9.36
C GLU A 193 13.76 -24.54 8.69
N LYS A 194 13.72 -23.27 8.23
CA LYS A 194 14.89 -22.59 7.67
C LYS A 194 16.01 -22.43 8.70
N ALA A 195 15.65 -22.10 9.95
CA ALA A 195 16.61 -22.02 11.04
C ALA A 195 17.23 -23.38 11.37
N TYR A 196 16.43 -24.45 11.34
CA TYR A 196 16.90 -25.82 11.61
C TYR A 196 17.79 -26.40 10.51
N LYS A 197 17.48 -26.11 9.24
CA LYS A 197 18.22 -26.58 8.06
C LYS A 197 19.52 -25.80 7.79
N ARG A 198 19.75 -24.66 8.44
CA ARG A 198 20.98 -23.91 8.27
C ARG A 198 22.14 -24.58 9.00
N GLU A 199 23.16 -24.95 8.29
CA GLU A 199 24.47 -25.32 8.80
C GLU A 199 25.21 -24.05 9.27
N GLY A 200 25.00 -23.63 10.54
CA GLY A 200 25.67 -22.46 11.14
C GLY A 200 24.81 -21.76 12.22
N ASN A 201 25.49 -21.12 13.18
CA ASN A 201 24.86 -20.45 14.34
C ASN A 201 24.16 -19.12 14.00
N LEU A 202 24.23 -18.62 12.74
CA LEU A 202 23.72 -17.32 12.33
C LEU A 202 22.35 -17.47 11.67
N SER A 203 21.32 -16.90 12.30
CA SER A 203 19.96 -16.81 11.72
C SER A 203 19.76 -15.55 10.85
N GLY A 204 20.57 -14.49 11.10
CA GLY A 204 20.57 -13.22 10.39
C GLY A 204 21.81 -13.00 9.51
N VAL A 205 21.94 -11.77 9.00
CA VAL A 205 23.10 -11.33 8.21
C VAL A 205 24.30 -11.13 9.13
N SER A 206 25.46 -11.70 8.76
CA SER A 206 26.69 -11.57 9.53
C SER A 206 27.18 -10.11 9.59
N THR A 207 27.56 -9.66 10.79
CA THR A 207 28.21 -8.36 10.99
C THR A 207 29.69 -8.37 10.61
N GLY A 208 30.30 -9.58 10.46
CA GLY A 208 31.72 -9.80 10.28
C GLY A 208 32.53 -9.82 11.58
N PHE A 209 31.87 -9.67 12.73
CA PHE A 209 32.49 -9.78 14.06
C PHE A 209 31.92 -11.00 14.78
N THR A 210 32.68 -12.07 14.88
CA THR A 210 32.22 -13.35 15.45
C THR A 210 31.61 -13.20 16.84
N GLY A 211 32.21 -12.43 17.73
CA GLY A 211 31.65 -12.22 19.06
C GLY A 211 30.35 -11.43 19.07
N LEU A 212 30.12 -10.57 18.11
CA LEU A 212 28.86 -9.84 17.95
C LEU A 212 27.80 -10.75 17.30
N ASP A 213 28.21 -11.50 16.31
CA ASP A 213 27.36 -12.48 15.63
C ASP A 213 26.88 -13.59 16.57
N ASP A 214 27.77 -14.08 17.47
CA ASP A 214 27.41 -15.07 18.51
C ASP A 214 26.40 -14.52 19.51
N MET A 215 26.45 -13.22 19.82
CA MET A 215 25.54 -12.59 20.77
C MET A 215 24.18 -12.24 20.16
N LEU A 216 24.15 -11.81 18.89
CA LEU A 216 22.94 -11.33 18.20
C LEU A 216 22.28 -12.42 17.35
N GLY A 217 22.99 -13.50 17.02
CA GLY A 217 22.54 -14.45 16.00
C GLY A 217 22.58 -13.89 14.57
N GLY A 218 23.37 -12.80 14.35
CA GLY A 218 23.36 -11.98 13.15
C GLY A 218 22.27 -10.89 13.16
N LEU A 219 22.24 -10.05 12.14
CA LEU A 219 21.24 -8.98 11.98
C LEU A 219 19.98 -9.56 11.34
N GLN A 220 18.85 -9.42 12.03
CA GLN A 220 17.56 -9.91 11.56
C GLN A 220 16.79 -8.81 10.80
N ASP A 221 15.92 -9.23 9.89
CA ASP A 221 14.98 -8.33 9.25
C ASP A 221 14.07 -7.65 10.30
N SER A 222 13.88 -6.36 10.17
CA SER A 222 13.09 -5.51 11.09
C SER A 222 13.73 -5.18 12.43
N ASP A 223 14.99 -5.58 12.69
CA ASP A 223 15.68 -5.20 13.91
C ASP A 223 16.12 -3.73 13.90
N LEU A 224 15.97 -3.06 15.02
CA LEU A 224 16.55 -1.76 15.30
C LEU A 224 17.71 -1.91 16.28
N LEU A 225 18.95 -1.71 15.80
CA LEU A 225 20.15 -1.78 16.62
C LEU A 225 20.66 -0.38 16.94
N ILE A 226 20.74 -0.06 18.22
CA ILE A 226 21.24 1.24 18.69
C ILE A 226 22.66 1.09 19.21
N LEU A 227 23.63 1.69 18.48
CA LEU A 227 25.02 1.75 18.89
C LEU A 227 25.31 3.05 19.64
N ALA A 228 25.49 2.98 20.94
CA ALA A 228 25.80 4.13 21.81
C ALA A 228 27.21 4.04 22.39
N GLY A 229 27.82 5.20 22.65
CA GLY A 229 29.13 5.30 23.27
C GLY A 229 29.60 6.75 23.35
N ARG A 230 30.63 7.02 24.16
CA ARG A 230 31.22 8.36 24.29
C ARG A 230 31.81 8.85 22.94
N PRO A 231 31.92 10.15 22.71
CA PRO A 231 32.65 10.68 21.57
C PRO A 231 34.04 10.05 21.42
N ALA A 232 34.49 9.85 20.20
CA ALA A 232 35.81 9.27 19.87
C ALA A 232 36.02 7.78 20.22
N MET A 233 34.97 7.03 20.64
CA MET A 233 35.11 5.59 20.93
C MET A 233 34.95 4.66 19.70
N GLY A 234 34.98 5.20 18.50
CA GLY A 234 34.97 4.38 17.28
C GLY A 234 33.59 3.88 16.83
N LYS A 235 32.48 4.48 17.32
CA LYS A 235 31.11 4.10 16.88
C LYS A 235 30.94 4.07 15.36
N THR A 236 31.31 5.17 14.70
CA THR A 236 31.22 5.28 13.24
C THR A 236 32.13 4.28 12.54
N ALA A 237 33.34 4.04 13.08
CA ALA A 237 34.27 3.05 12.54
C ALA A 237 33.67 1.63 12.59
N LEU A 238 33.03 1.27 13.72
CA LEU A 238 32.38 -0.02 13.87
C LEU A 238 31.17 -0.15 12.89
N ALA A 239 30.31 0.86 12.85
CA ALA A 239 29.16 0.87 11.93
C ALA A 239 29.59 0.76 10.46
N THR A 240 30.62 1.50 10.06
CA THR A 240 31.15 1.46 8.69
C THR A 240 31.77 0.08 8.34
N ASN A 241 32.47 -0.55 9.29
CA ASN A 241 33.02 -1.90 9.07
C ASN A 241 31.92 -2.95 8.92
N ILE A 242 30.86 -2.89 9.73
CA ILE A 242 29.69 -3.77 9.60
C ILE A 242 29.05 -3.56 8.24
N ALA A 243 28.77 -2.31 7.86
CA ALA A 243 28.18 -1.96 6.58
C ALA A 243 29.02 -2.45 5.39
N PHE A 244 30.35 -2.25 5.47
CA PHE A 244 31.28 -2.73 4.43
C PHE A 244 31.27 -4.26 4.32
N THR A 245 31.31 -4.97 5.44
CA THR A 245 31.33 -6.44 5.45
C THR A 245 30.03 -7.00 4.82
N ILE A 246 28.89 -6.46 5.19
CA ILE A 246 27.59 -6.85 4.63
C ILE A 246 27.55 -6.65 3.12
N ALA A 247 27.93 -5.46 2.65
CA ALA A 247 27.95 -5.14 1.23
C ALA A 247 28.97 -5.97 0.46
N HIS A 248 30.14 -6.24 1.04
CA HIS A 248 31.18 -7.06 0.43
C HIS A 248 30.74 -8.52 0.27
N ASN A 249 30.14 -9.10 1.32
CA ASN A 249 29.61 -10.46 1.28
C ASN A 249 28.50 -10.59 0.22
N TYR A 250 27.62 -9.61 0.13
CA TYR A 250 26.57 -9.54 -0.90
C TYR A 250 27.18 -9.58 -2.32
N MET A 251 28.17 -8.75 -2.59
CA MET A 251 28.84 -8.73 -3.88
C MET A 251 29.52 -10.07 -4.18
N LYS A 252 30.20 -10.66 -3.21
CA LYS A 252 30.89 -11.93 -3.34
C LYS A 252 29.92 -13.09 -3.60
N ALA A 253 28.81 -13.15 -2.86
CA ALA A 253 27.78 -14.17 -3.03
C ALA A 253 27.09 -14.04 -4.40
N LYS A 254 26.82 -12.81 -4.85
CA LYS A 254 26.28 -12.55 -6.19
C LYS A 254 27.22 -13.01 -7.30
N GLN A 255 28.53 -12.78 -7.16
CA GLN A 255 29.54 -13.20 -8.14
C GLN A 255 29.73 -14.71 -8.16
N SER A 256 29.64 -15.39 -7.02
CA SER A 256 29.77 -16.84 -6.90
C SER A 256 28.51 -17.63 -7.26
N GLY A 257 27.42 -16.93 -7.60
CA GLY A 257 26.14 -17.58 -7.93
C GLY A 257 25.39 -18.17 -6.72
N ASN A 258 25.74 -17.77 -5.49
CA ASN A 258 25.05 -18.16 -4.28
C ASN A 258 23.77 -17.30 -4.12
N VAL A 259 22.79 -17.60 -5.00
CA VAL A 259 21.54 -16.84 -5.13
C VAL A 259 20.35 -17.79 -5.20
N GLU A 260 19.21 -17.37 -4.65
CA GLU A 260 17.93 -18.06 -4.79
C GLU A 260 16.99 -17.22 -5.66
N THR A 261 16.32 -17.85 -6.62
CA THR A 261 15.26 -17.18 -7.39
C THR A 261 13.95 -17.34 -6.65
N GLN A 262 13.33 -16.23 -6.27
CA GLN A 262 12.03 -16.23 -5.60
C GLN A 262 10.88 -16.51 -6.59
N SER A 263 9.71 -16.83 -6.06
CA SER A 263 8.51 -17.15 -6.86
C SER A 263 8.00 -15.99 -7.73
N ASP A 264 8.41 -14.76 -7.41
CA ASP A 264 8.11 -13.53 -8.18
C ASP A 264 9.15 -13.23 -9.28
N GLY A 265 10.16 -14.10 -9.45
CA GLY A 265 11.26 -13.92 -10.40
C GLY A 265 12.38 -13.01 -9.88
N SER A 266 12.31 -12.49 -8.68
CA SER A 266 13.38 -11.73 -8.03
C SER A 266 14.52 -12.65 -7.57
N ILE A 267 15.75 -12.12 -7.58
CA ILE A 267 16.94 -12.85 -7.14
C ILE A 267 17.27 -12.42 -5.71
N LYS A 268 17.18 -13.36 -4.77
CA LYS A 268 17.66 -13.19 -3.41
C LYS A 268 19.08 -13.71 -3.29
N VAL A 269 19.98 -12.89 -2.75
CA VAL A 269 21.37 -13.30 -2.45
C VAL A 269 21.40 -13.88 -1.04
N ASN A 270 22.04 -15.04 -0.87
CA ASN A 270 21.99 -15.82 0.38
C ASN A 270 22.94 -15.31 1.47
N ASP A 271 23.84 -14.38 1.17
CA ASP A 271 24.78 -13.79 2.14
C ASP A 271 24.95 -12.29 1.93
N GLY A 272 25.01 -11.54 3.01
CA GLY A 272 25.10 -10.09 2.98
C GLY A 272 23.84 -9.37 2.59
N GLY A 273 23.94 -8.09 2.19
CA GLY A 273 22.80 -7.25 1.85
C GLY A 273 23.21 -5.93 1.18
N VAL A 274 22.22 -5.21 0.68
CA VAL A 274 22.39 -3.84 0.19
C VAL A 274 22.33 -2.89 1.39
N VAL A 275 23.34 -2.03 1.52
CA VAL A 275 23.48 -1.12 2.68
C VAL A 275 23.27 0.32 2.23
N GLY A 276 22.33 1.02 2.87
CA GLY A 276 22.17 2.48 2.80
C GLY A 276 22.82 3.12 4.03
N PHE A 277 23.72 4.08 3.83
CA PHE A 277 24.38 4.81 4.92
C PHE A 277 23.99 6.28 4.85
N PHE A 278 23.36 6.78 5.91
CA PHE A 278 22.95 8.17 6.06
C PHE A 278 23.70 8.78 7.25
N SER A 279 24.35 9.95 7.05
CA SER A 279 25.13 10.66 8.10
C SER A 279 24.69 12.11 8.22
#